data_cface79ab39899a3d79a3914ce278ee0
#
_entry.id   cface79ab39899a3d79a3914ce278ee0
#
_cell.length_a   1.000
_cell.length_b   1.000
_cell.length_c   1.000
_cell.angle_alpha   90.00
_cell.angle_beta   90.00
_cell.angle_gamma   90.00
#
_symmetry.space_group_name_H-M   'P 1'
#
loop_
_entity.id
_entity.type
_entity.pdbx_description
1 polymer ?
#
loop_
_entity_poly.entity_id
_entity_poly.type
_entity_poly.pdbx_seq_one_letter_code
_entity_poly.pdbx_strand_id
1 'polypeptide(L)'
;MIRIGTVNIDTSHAPSFAEILLKGDRARYTAIYNDGFRTEEEVADFITKYGLEKRYTSLEEMAKNIDVAFIQSCDWDRHIELSKPFIDAGVPVFIDKPIVGNMHDVKIIEDWAKQGKVILGTSAMRYTYEHDNFFENACTDDIINITATVGVDEFNYAIHAVEEIMGFMRGHRPVSTRFIGSNTVGDVDTDSYRVTFDNGVAAYYHICKKGWQPSTAIVMTKKTTFVYKIDSNKVYEAMLKQVCNYFEGKENNLATVEEMLDSVKIMLAGRKSYRTGGGEIPVASLNYDEKTAFDGREFYDFYAEANKKK
;
A
#
# COMPACT_ATOMS: atom_id res chain seq x y z
N MET A 1 -13.85 15.80 14.56
CA MET A 1 -12.56 15.81 13.83
C MET A 1 -11.74 14.63 14.31
N ILE A 2 -11.28 13.78 13.41
CA ILE A 2 -10.49 12.58 13.68
C ILE A 2 -9.06 13.00 14.03
N ARG A 3 -8.54 12.55 15.18
CA ARG A 3 -7.19 12.83 15.65
C ARG A 3 -6.25 11.72 15.19
N ILE A 4 -5.36 12.02 14.27
CA ILE A 4 -4.40 11.08 13.72
C ILE A 4 -3.06 11.24 14.42
N GLY A 5 -2.48 10.12 14.86
CA GLY A 5 -1.09 10.05 15.27
C GLY A 5 -0.24 9.50 14.13
N THR A 6 0.79 10.23 13.68
CA THR A 6 1.75 9.71 12.69
C THR A 6 2.92 9.03 13.37
N VAL A 7 3.26 7.84 12.92
CA VAL A 7 4.42 7.05 13.37
C VAL A 7 5.42 7.00 12.23
N ASN A 8 6.51 7.71 12.42
CA ASN A 8 7.53 8.04 11.43
C ASN A 8 7.03 8.95 10.29
N ILE A 9 7.96 9.67 9.68
CA ILE A 9 7.71 10.56 8.55
C ILE A 9 8.78 10.34 7.47
N ASP A 10 9.17 9.09 7.27
CA ASP A 10 10.32 8.74 6.43
C ASP A 10 10.16 9.17 4.98
N THR A 11 8.96 9.00 4.42
CA THR A 11 8.67 9.26 3.01
C THR A 11 7.90 10.57 2.79
N SER A 12 7.62 10.88 1.53
CA SER A 12 6.75 11.99 1.13
C SER A 12 5.27 11.78 1.49
N HIS A 13 4.86 10.59 1.95
CA HIS A 13 3.45 10.31 2.24
C HIS A 13 2.95 11.11 3.44
N ALA A 14 3.70 11.14 4.55
CA ALA A 14 3.30 11.88 5.73
C ALA A 14 3.06 13.37 5.45
N PRO A 15 3.98 14.14 4.83
CA PRO A 15 3.71 15.52 4.46
C PRO A 15 2.58 15.66 3.43
N SER A 16 2.48 14.78 2.44
CA SER A 16 1.41 14.84 1.43
C SER A 16 0.03 14.63 2.06
N PHE A 17 -0.09 13.69 2.98
CA PHE A 17 -1.34 13.45 3.71
C PHE A 17 -1.69 14.64 4.61
N ALA A 18 -0.69 15.18 5.34
CA ALA A 18 -0.89 16.35 6.19
C ALA A 18 -1.40 17.55 5.40
N GLU A 19 -0.83 17.84 4.23
CA GLU A 19 -1.26 18.93 3.35
C GLU A 19 -2.70 18.78 2.86
N ILE A 20 -3.14 17.57 2.56
CA ILE A 20 -4.52 17.29 2.15
C ILE A 20 -5.48 17.44 3.33
N LEU A 21 -5.13 16.86 4.47
CA LEU A 21 -5.96 16.87 5.68
C LEU A 21 -6.16 18.30 6.22
N LEU A 22 -5.14 19.17 6.11
CA LEU A 22 -5.24 20.58 6.53
C LEU A 22 -6.20 21.41 5.67
N LYS A 23 -6.53 20.98 4.46
CA LYS A 23 -7.52 21.67 3.60
C LYS A 23 -8.97 21.45 4.05
N GLY A 24 -9.18 20.47 4.94
CA GLY A 24 -10.49 20.10 5.48
C GLY A 24 -10.53 20.19 7.00
N ASP A 25 -11.67 19.81 7.55
CA ASP A 25 -11.98 19.81 8.98
C ASP A 25 -12.31 18.43 9.54
N ARG A 26 -12.23 17.39 8.70
CA ARG A 26 -12.65 16.03 9.06
C ARG A 26 -11.61 15.29 9.91
N ALA A 27 -10.34 15.42 9.59
CA ALA A 27 -9.23 14.76 10.25
C ALA A 27 -7.95 15.59 10.16
N ARG A 28 -7.02 15.41 11.10
CA ARG A 28 -5.67 16.00 11.03
C ARG A 28 -4.67 15.21 11.84
N TYR A 29 -3.40 15.38 11.55
CA TYR A 29 -2.34 14.96 12.45
C TYR A 29 -2.34 15.83 13.70
N THR A 30 -2.46 15.20 14.88
CA THR A 30 -2.38 15.86 16.19
C THR A 30 -1.15 15.42 16.98
N ALA A 31 -0.60 14.26 16.65
CA ALA A 31 0.49 13.64 17.38
C ALA A 31 1.52 13.04 16.41
N ILE A 32 2.78 12.99 16.86
CA ILE A 32 3.88 12.35 16.15
C ILE A 32 4.75 11.54 17.10
N TYR A 33 5.15 10.36 16.66
CA TYR A 33 6.29 9.60 17.16
C TYR A 33 7.26 9.41 15.99
N ASN A 34 8.56 9.64 16.19
CA ASN A 34 9.55 9.41 15.16
C ASN A 34 10.83 8.81 15.74
N ASP A 35 11.17 7.64 15.25
CA ASP A 35 12.45 6.96 15.45
C ASP A 35 13.09 6.51 14.13
N GLY A 36 12.57 7.04 13.00
CA GLY A 36 13.10 6.87 11.66
C GLY A 36 14.35 7.72 11.40
N PHE A 37 14.77 7.79 10.14
CA PHE A 37 16.02 8.48 9.77
C PHE A 37 15.91 10.02 9.71
N ARG A 38 14.70 10.58 9.82
CA ARG A 38 14.52 12.04 9.78
C ARG A 38 15.17 12.70 10.99
N THR A 39 15.88 13.79 10.73
CA THR A 39 16.58 14.56 11.77
C THR A 39 15.60 15.22 12.74
N GLU A 40 16.09 15.61 13.91
CA GLU A 40 15.31 16.35 14.90
C GLU A 40 14.77 17.67 14.34
N GLU A 41 15.54 18.33 13.46
CA GLU A 41 15.13 19.57 12.79
C GLU A 41 13.98 19.31 11.83
N GLU A 42 14.06 18.29 10.95
CA GLU A 42 12.99 17.89 10.03
C GLU A 42 11.70 17.54 10.77
N VAL A 43 11.81 16.85 11.92
CA VAL A 43 10.66 16.52 12.77
C VAL A 43 10.05 17.77 13.39
N ALA A 44 10.87 18.70 13.89
CA ALA A 44 10.39 19.97 14.44
C ALA A 44 9.72 20.85 13.38
N ASP A 45 10.26 20.89 12.18
CA ASP A 45 9.68 21.59 11.03
C ASP A 45 8.32 20.97 10.63
N PHE A 46 8.23 19.66 10.60
CA PHE A 46 6.98 18.94 10.33
C PHE A 46 5.89 19.31 11.36
N ILE A 47 6.24 19.27 12.65
CA ILE A 47 5.33 19.64 13.74
C ILE A 47 4.84 21.07 13.57
N THR A 48 5.76 21.99 13.33
CA THR A 48 5.45 23.43 13.17
C THR A 48 4.60 23.68 11.93
N LYS A 49 5.02 23.13 10.79
CA LYS A 49 4.35 23.36 9.49
C LYS A 49 2.91 22.85 9.49
N TYR A 50 2.66 21.70 10.11
CA TYR A 50 1.35 21.05 10.10
C TYR A 50 0.56 21.21 11.41
N GLY A 51 1.09 21.96 12.37
CA GLY A 51 0.39 22.32 13.60
C GLY A 51 0.08 21.13 14.51
N LEU A 52 0.99 20.16 14.63
CA LEU A 52 0.81 19.03 15.51
C LEU A 52 0.85 19.49 16.99
N GLU A 53 0.02 18.88 17.82
CA GLU A 53 -0.17 19.29 19.21
C GLU A 53 0.92 18.71 20.13
N LYS A 54 1.41 17.49 19.81
CA LYS A 54 2.35 16.80 20.69
C LYS A 54 3.25 15.81 19.97
N ARG A 55 4.54 15.84 20.34
CA ARG A 55 5.50 14.79 20.06
C ARG A 55 5.54 13.80 21.21
N TYR A 56 5.54 12.52 20.90
CA TYR A 56 5.60 11.42 21.86
C TYR A 56 6.93 10.67 21.73
N THR A 57 7.40 10.11 22.85
CA THR A 57 8.55 9.21 22.93
C THR A 57 8.14 7.78 23.27
N SER A 58 6.83 7.54 23.48
CA SER A 58 6.22 6.23 23.69
C SER A 58 4.96 6.11 22.86
N LEU A 59 4.85 4.99 22.11
CA LEU A 59 3.68 4.65 21.30
C LEU A 59 2.46 4.34 22.19
N GLU A 60 2.67 3.73 23.38
CA GLU A 60 1.61 3.43 24.33
C GLU A 60 0.98 4.72 24.90
N GLU A 61 1.80 5.74 25.17
CA GLU A 61 1.28 7.03 25.62
C GLU A 61 0.56 7.78 24.49
N MET A 62 1.06 7.66 23.27
CA MET A 62 0.41 8.23 22.08
C MET A 62 -0.95 7.59 21.85
N ALA A 63 -1.07 6.26 21.99
CA ALA A 63 -2.30 5.51 21.79
C ALA A 63 -3.47 6.00 22.67
N LYS A 64 -3.19 6.57 23.84
CA LYS A 64 -4.23 7.11 24.74
C LYS A 64 -4.86 8.43 24.24
N ASN A 65 -4.28 9.07 23.23
CA ASN A 65 -4.59 10.45 22.89
C ASN A 65 -4.97 10.66 21.41
N ILE A 66 -5.09 9.60 20.64
CA ILE A 66 -5.42 9.62 19.20
C ILE A 66 -6.61 8.70 18.89
N ASP A 67 -7.23 8.88 17.75
CA ASP A 67 -8.33 8.06 17.29
C ASP A 67 -7.86 6.97 16.30
N VAL A 68 -6.73 7.20 15.63
CA VAL A 68 -6.07 6.26 14.71
C VAL A 68 -4.58 6.56 14.60
N ALA A 69 -3.76 5.51 14.51
CA ALA A 69 -2.34 5.61 14.22
C ALA A 69 -2.05 5.38 12.73
N PHE A 70 -1.32 6.29 12.08
CA PHE A 70 -0.80 6.10 10.73
C PHE A 70 0.66 5.65 10.82
N ILE A 71 0.91 4.40 10.44
CA ILE A 71 2.23 3.78 10.46
C ILE A 71 2.89 4.06 9.10
N GLN A 72 3.84 4.99 9.07
CA GLN A 72 4.41 5.54 7.84
C GLN A 72 5.94 5.38 7.75
N SER A 73 6.48 4.40 8.47
CA SER A 73 7.86 3.96 8.27
C SER A 73 8.04 3.43 6.85
N CYS A 74 9.18 3.71 6.22
CA CYS A 74 9.55 3.06 4.98
C CYS A 74 10.24 1.70 5.19
N ASP A 75 10.53 1.33 6.44
CA ASP A 75 10.94 0.00 6.84
C ASP A 75 9.70 -0.84 7.17
N TRP A 76 9.20 -1.58 6.19
CA TRP A 76 8.00 -2.41 6.38
C TRP A 76 8.22 -3.61 7.30
N ASP A 77 9.46 -4.01 7.60
CA ASP A 77 9.76 -5.06 8.58
C ASP A 77 9.48 -4.60 10.02
N ARG A 78 9.34 -3.27 10.22
CA ARG A 78 8.96 -2.68 11.50
C ARG A 78 7.46 -2.38 11.64
N HIS A 79 6.66 -2.56 10.59
CA HIS A 79 5.23 -2.22 10.64
C HIS A 79 4.46 -2.96 11.73
N ILE A 80 4.80 -4.25 11.96
CA ILE A 80 4.20 -5.05 13.03
C ILE A 80 4.58 -4.49 14.41
N GLU A 81 5.87 -4.25 14.64
CA GLU A 81 6.38 -3.69 15.90
C GLU A 81 5.73 -2.34 16.22
N LEU A 82 5.73 -1.44 15.25
CA LEU A 82 5.20 -0.08 15.39
C LEU A 82 3.68 -0.04 15.54
N SER A 83 2.96 -1.01 14.97
CA SER A 83 1.50 -1.12 15.09
C SER A 83 1.05 -1.72 16.42
N LYS A 84 1.84 -2.64 17.00
CA LYS A 84 1.43 -3.47 18.12
C LYS A 84 0.93 -2.69 19.34
N PRO A 85 1.57 -1.60 19.81
CA PRO A 85 1.07 -0.82 20.95
C PRO A 85 -0.34 -0.25 20.74
N PHE A 86 -0.68 0.15 19.53
CA PHE A 86 -2.02 0.64 19.18
C PHE A 86 -3.02 -0.50 19.11
N ILE A 87 -2.67 -1.61 18.49
CA ILE A 87 -3.49 -2.84 18.41
C ILE A 87 -3.82 -3.34 19.81
N ASP A 88 -2.85 -3.39 20.72
CA ASP A 88 -3.04 -3.80 22.13
C ASP A 88 -3.96 -2.83 22.87
N ALA A 89 -3.86 -1.53 22.62
CA ALA A 89 -4.71 -0.51 23.17
C ALA A 89 -6.13 -0.44 22.55
N GLY A 90 -6.40 -1.20 21.49
CA GLY A 90 -7.66 -1.16 20.76
C GLY A 90 -7.83 0.07 19.86
N VAL A 91 -6.73 0.76 19.56
CA VAL A 91 -6.71 1.90 18.65
C VAL A 91 -6.54 1.40 17.21
N PRO A 92 -7.38 1.81 16.25
CA PRO A 92 -7.22 1.51 14.84
C PRO A 92 -5.84 1.92 14.29
N VAL A 93 -5.30 1.11 13.38
CA VAL A 93 -4.08 1.45 12.66
C VAL A 93 -4.36 1.59 11.16
N PHE A 94 -3.76 2.57 10.53
CA PHE A 94 -3.60 2.67 9.09
C PHE A 94 -2.14 2.39 8.76
N ILE A 95 -1.87 1.28 8.08
CA ILE A 95 -0.50 0.88 7.72
C ILE A 95 -0.25 1.28 6.27
N ASP A 96 0.77 2.10 6.06
CA ASP A 96 1.16 2.53 4.71
C ASP A 96 1.73 1.36 3.89
N LYS A 97 1.79 1.54 2.59
CA LYS A 97 2.31 0.53 1.66
C LYS A 97 3.86 0.50 1.63
N PRO A 98 4.45 -0.64 1.41
CA PRO A 98 3.85 -1.99 1.49
C PRO A 98 3.46 -2.32 2.93
N ILE A 99 2.31 -2.95 3.13
CA ILE A 99 1.83 -3.23 4.49
C ILE A 99 2.85 -4.09 5.26
N VAL A 100 3.33 -5.17 4.63
CA VAL A 100 4.39 -6.08 5.10
C VAL A 100 5.10 -6.70 3.90
N GLY A 101 6.29 -7.29 4.10
CA GLY A 101 7.12 -7.86 3.05
C GLY A 101 7.28 -9.39 3.10
N ASN A 102 6.61 -10.10 4.03
CA ASN A 102 6.82 -11.53 4.23
C ASN A 102 5.58 -12.26 4.80
N MET A 103 5.54 -13.58 4.68
CA MET A 103 4.39 -14.40 5.13
C MET A 103 4.27 -14.54 6.65
N HIS A 104 5.33 -14.32 7.42
CA HIS A 104 5.24 -14.30 8.87
C HIS A 104 4.39 -13.13 9.34
N ASP A 105 4.66 -11.94 8.83
CA ASP A 105 3.95 -10.71 9.19
C ASP A 105 2.52 -10.69 8.62
N VAL A 106 2.33 -11.24 7.42
CA VAL A 106 0.98 -11.50 6.86
C VAL A 106 0.13 -12.26 7.88
N LYS A 107 0.68 -13.33 8.48
CA LYS A 107 -0.04 -14.15 9.45
C LYS A 107 -0.39 -13.37 10.73
N ILE A 108 0.50 -12.53 11.21
CA ILE A 108 0.24 -11.68 12.38
C ILE A 108 -0.95 -10.75 12.13
N ILE A 109 -0.97 -10.10 10.97
CA ILE A 109 -2.09 -9.20 10.60
C ILE A 109 -3.39 -9.99 10.44
N GLU A 110 -3.36 -11.19 9.82
CA GLU A 110 -4.53 -12.08 9.76
C GLU A 110 -5.07 -12.44 11.15
N ASP A 111 -4.18 -12.72 12.11
CA ASP A 111 -4.57 -13.08 13.46
C ASP A 111 -5.13 -11.87 14.25
N TRP A 112 -4.61 -10.66 14.03
CA TRP A 112 -5.20 -9.43 14.56
C TRP A 112 -6.61 -9.17 13.99
N ALA A 113 -6.79 -9.37 12.68
CA ALA A 113 -8.10 -9.23 12.05
C ALA A 113 -9.13 -10.22 12.60
N LYS A 114 -8.74 -11.49 12.81
CA LYS A 114 -9.59 -12.51 13.47
C LYS A 114 -9.97 -12.15 14.90
N GLN A 115 -9.15 -11.37 15.59
CA GLN A 115 -9.44 -10.84 16.92
C GLN A 115 -10.31 -9.57 16.88
N GLY A 116 -10.77 -9.16 15.71
CA GLY A 116 -11.60 -7.95 15.54
C GLY A 116 -10.83 -6.63 15.63
N LYS A 117 -9.51 -6.67 15.49
CA LYS A 117 -8.71 -5.45 15.46
C LYS A 117 -8.93 -4.70 14.14
N VAL A 118 -8.97 -3.37 14.21
CA VAL A 118 -9.19 -2.52 13.05
C VAL A 118 -7.85 -2.16 12.41
N ILE A 119 -7.64 -2.68 11.21
CA ILE A 119 -6.46 -2.45 10.40
C ILE A 119 -6.93 -1.92 9.05
N LEU A 120 -6.49 -0.73 8.73
CA LEU A 120 -6.73 -0.03 7.47
C LEU A 120 -5.39 0.13 6.75
N GLY A 121 -5.43 0.55 5.51
CA GLY A 121 -4.17 0.88 4.85
C GLY A 121 -4.16 0.60 3.37
N THR A 122 -3.00 0.28 2.98
CA THR A 122 -2.42 -0.07 1.70
C THR A 122 -2.24 1.12 0.75
N SER A 123 -2.06 0.85 -0.53
CA SER A 123 -1.75 1.86 -1.52
C SER A 123 -2.97 2.70 -1.89
N ALA A 124 -2.75 4.02 -2.00
CA ALA A 124 -3.75 4.93 -2.53
C ALA A 124 -4.18 4.61 -3.97
N MET A 125 -3.35 3.84 -4.71
CA MET A 125 -3.66 3.40 -6.07
C MET A 125 -4.87 2.46 -6.16
N ARG A 126 -5.33 1.91 -5.04
CA ARG A 126 -6.56 1.11 -4.97
C ARG A 126 -7.85 1.96 -4.98
N TYR A 127 -7.76 3.24 -4.63
CA TYR A 127 -8.91 4.10 -4.32
C TYR A 127 -9.07 5.29 -5.27
N THR A 128 -8.52 5.18 -6.48
CA THR A 128 -8.46 6.30 -7.42
C THR A 128 -9.82 6.65 -8.00
N TYR A 129 -9.99 7.86 -8.46
CA TYR A 129 -11.20 8.31 -9.16
C TYR A 129 -11.44 7.56 -10.48
N GLU A 130 -10.38 6.97 -11.06
CA GLU A 130 -10.47 6.12 -12.23
C GLU A 130 -11.22 4.81 -11.92
N HIS A 131 -11.07 4.26 -10.71
CA HIS A 131 -11.89 3.15 -10.24
C HIS A 131 -13.35 3.56 -10.08
N ASP A 132 -13.61 4.73 -9.47
CA ASP A 132 -14.98 5.24 -9.36
C ASP A 132 -15.62 5.39 -10.74
N ASN A 133 -14.91 5.99 -11.71
CA ASN A 133 -15.36 6.10 -13.09
C ASN A 133 -15.63 4.74 -13.75
N PHE A 134 -14.80 3.74 -13.51
CA PHE A 134 -15.03 2.40 -14.00
C PHE A 134 -16.36 1.84 -13.46
N PHE A 135 -16.57 1.91 -12.14
CA PHE A 135 -17.76 1.35 -11.50
C PHE A 135 -19.06 2.12 -11.77
N GLU A 136 -18.97 3.35 -12.25
CA GLU A 136 -20.12 4.07 -12.82
C GLU A 136 -20.56 3.50 -14.17
N ASN A 137 -19.67 2.86 -14.93
CA ASN A 137 -19.88 2.43 -16.31
C ASN A 137 -19.87 0.92 -16.52
N ALA A 138 -19.30 0.16 -15.59
CA ALA A 138 -19.13 -1.30 -15.66
C ALA A 138 -19.09 -1.90 -14.24
N CYS A 139 -18.94 -3.21 -14.15
CA CYS A 139 -18.72 -3.92 -12.88
C CYS A 139 -17.59 -4.94 -13.02
N THR A 140 -17.11 -5.46 -11.88
CA THR A 140 -16.03 -6.46 -11.87
C THR A 140 -16.34 -7.69 -12.72
N ASP A 141 -17.59 -8.17 -12.70
CA ASP A 141 -18.01 -9.35 -13.48
C ASP A 141 -17.99 -9.15 -15.00
N ASP A 142 -17.92 -7.91 -15.47
CA ASP A 142 -17.73 -7.61 -16.90
C ASP A 142 -16.29 -7.73 -17.35
N ILE A 143 -15.32 -7.73 -16.42
CA ILE A 143 -13.89 -7.74 -16.71
C ILE A 143 -13.48 -9.09 -17.29
N ILE A 144 -12.71 -9.07 -18.37
CA ILE A 144 -12.10 -10.25 -18.98
C ILE A 144 -10.56 -10.24 -18.90
N ASN A 145 -9.96 -9.05 -18.77
CA ASN A 145 -8.52 -8.90 -18.61
C ASN A 145 -8.17 -7.52 -18.03
N ILE A 146 -7.07 -7.43 -17.28
CA ILE A 146 -6.49 -6.17 -16.83
C ILE A 146 -5.00 -6.17 -17.11
N THR A 147 -4.46 -5.03 -17.54
CA THR A 147 -3.03 -4.79 -17.62
C THR A 147 -2.68 -3.50 -16.92
N ALA A 148 -1.77 -3.54 -15.96
CA ALA A 148 -1.28 -2.37 -15.24
C ALA A 148 0.24 -2.21 -15.39
N THR A 149 0.72 -0.95 -15.42
CA THR A 149 2.14 -0.62 -15.53
C THR A 149 2.58 0.32 -14.42
N VAL A 150 3.82 0.16 -13.96
CA VAL A 150 4.45 1.02 -12.96
C VAL A 150 5.98 1.02 -13.15
N GLY A 151 6.68 2.08 -12.75
CA GLY A 151 8.09 2.11 -12.40
C GLY A 151 8.15 2.17 -10.88
N VAL A 152 9.20 1.99 -10.25
CA VAL A 152 10.61 2.26 -10.27
C VAL A 152 11.39 1.04 -9.74
N ASP A 153 10.80 0.27 -8.85
CA ASP A 153 11.44 -0.85 -8.15
C ASP A 153 10.54 -2.10 -8.09
N GLU A 154 11.14 -3.18 -7.61
CA GLU A 154 10.54 -4.51 -7.58
C GLU A 154 9.37 -4.65 -6.59
N PHE A 155 9.29 -3.84 -5.53
CA PHE A 155 8.29 -4.04 -4.48
C PHE A 155 7.63 -2.75 -3.99
N ASN A 156 8.42 -1.77 -3.51
CA ASN A 156 7.87 -0.55 -2.92
C ASN A 156 7.01 0.26 -3.92
N TYR A 157 7.36 0.24 -5.23
CA TYR A 157 6.55 0.80 -6.30
C TYR A 157 5.71 -0.25 -7.03
N ALA A 158 6.23 -1.47 -7.24
CA ALA A 158 5.50 -2.51 -7.95
C ALA A 158 4.17 -2.89 -7.29
N ILE A 159 4.09 -2.82 -5.96
CA ILE A 159 2.85 -3.03 -5.22
C ILE A 159 1.72 -2.09 -5.67
N HIS A 160 2.03 -0.89 -6.17
CA HIS A 160 1.03 0.04 -6.68
C HIS A 160 0.25 -0.52 -7.88
N ALA A 161 0.93 -1.19 -8.82
CA ALA A 161 0.24 -1.81 -9.97
C ALA A 161 -0.66 -2.97 -9.52
N VAL A 162 -0.22 -3.75 -8.53
CA VAL A 162 -1.04 -4.82 -7.95
C VAL A 162 -2.25 -4.24 -7.24
N GLU A 163 -2.08 -3.19 -6.45
CA GLU A 163 -3.17 -2.52 -5.75
C GLU A 163 -4.17 -1.86 -6.71
N GLU A 164 -3.69 -1.33 -7.83
CA GLU A 164 -4.53 -0.82 -8.91
C GLU A 164 -5.40 -1.93 -9.52
N ILE A 165 -4.80 -3.09 -9.82
CA ILE A 165 -5.54 -4.27 -10.29
C ILE A 165 -6.58 -4.72 -9.25
N MET A 166 -6.19 -4.84 -8.00
CA MET A 166 -7.08 -5.26 -6.91
C MET A 166 -8.23 -4.27 -6.69
N GLY A 167 -8.02 -2.99 -6.98
CA GLY A 167 -9.08 -1.97 -6.96
C GLY A 167 -10.20 -2.24 -7.98
N PHE A 168 -9.89 -2.82 -9.15
CA PHE A 168 -10.88 -3.25 -10.15
C PHE A 168 -11.46 -4.64 -9.83
N MET A 169 -10.70 -5.52 -9.19
CA MET A 169 -11.07 -6.92 -8.91
C MET A 169 -11.78 -7.10 -7.55
N ARG A 170 -12.54 -6.09 -7.11
CA ARG A 170 -13.29 -6.13 -5.82
C ARG A 170 -14.13 -7.38 -5.71
N GLY A 171 -14.05 -8.06 -4.55
CA GLY A 171 -14.80 -9.28 -4.26
C GLY A 171 -14.23 -10.55 -4.86
N HIS A 172 -13.16 -10.48 -5.67
CA HIS A 172 -12.46 -11.64 -6.22
C HIS A 172 -11.08 -11.81 -5.64
N ARG A 173 -10.67 -13.07 -5.49
CA ARG A 173 -9.42 -13.45 -4.82
C ARG A 173 -8.36 -13.91 -5.84
N PRO A 174 -7.10 -13.55 -5.66
CA PRO A 174 -6.02 -14.10 -6.47
C PRO A 174 -5.82 -15.59 -6.15
N VAL A 175 -5.71 -16.39 -7.19
CA VAL A 175 -5.47 -17.84 -7.09
C VAL A 175 -3.99 -18.15 -7.25
N SER A 176 -3.33 -17.52 -8.22
CA SER A 176 -1.92 -17.77 -8.51
C SER A 176 -1.24 -16.57 -9.16
N THR A 177 0.07 -16.52 -9.04
CA THR A 177 0.92 -15.56 -9.77
C THR A 177 2.02 -16.30 -10.52
N ARG A 178 2.33 -15.81 -11.72
CA ARG A 178 3.40 -16.33 -12.57
C ARG A 178 4.27 -15.20 -13.10
N PHE A 179 5.59 -15.34 -12.98
CA PHE A 179 6.56 -14.54 -13.72
C PHE A 179 6.55 -14.95 -15.20
N ILE A 180 6.37 -13.97 -16.09
CA ILE A 180 6.28 -14.20 -17.54
C ILE A 180 7.64 -14.06 -18.19
N GLY A 181 8.42 -13.05 -17.78
CA GLY A 181 9.72 -12.79 -18.34
C GLY A 181 10.26 -11.40 -18.02
N SER A 182 11.55 -11.23 -18.23
CA SER A 182 12.26 -9.96 -18.16
C SER A 182 12.68 -9.55 -19.59
N ASN A 183 12.77 -8.24 -19.78
CA ASN A 183 13.36 -7.66 -20.98
C ASN A 183 14.23 -6.47 -20.61
N THR A 184 15.37 -6.32 -21.29
CA THR A 184 16.30 -5.21 -21.11
C THR A 184 16.46 -4.45 -22.41
N VAL A 185 16.22 -3.14 -22.37
CA VAL A 185 16.43 -2.24 -23.51
C VAL A 185 17.29 -1.07 -23.04
N GLY A 186 18.53 -1.04 -23.51
CA GLY A 186 19.54 -0.09 -23.01
C GLY A 186 19.85 -0.38 -21.54
N ASP A 187 19.61 0.58 -20.67
CA ASP A 187 19.80 0.51 -19.20
C ASP A 187 18.49 0.28 -18.44
N VAL A 188 17.38 0.08 -19.15
CA VAL A 188 16.04 -0.12 -18.58
C VAL A 188 15.67 -1.59 -18.58
N ASP A 189 15.39 -2.11 -17.40
CA ASP A 189 14.90 -3.46 -17.19
C ASP A 189 13.39 -3.44 -16.95
N THR A 190 12.68 -4.40 -17.54
CA THR A 190 11.25 -4.62 -17.25
C THR A 190 10.99 -6.05 -16.86
N ASP A 191 10.13 -6.25 -15.86
CA ASP A 191 9.61 -7.56 -15.48
C ASP A 191 8.10 -7.60 -15.70
N SER A 192 7.61 -8.76 -16.13
CA SER A 192 6.20 -8.98 -16.41
C SER A 192 5.68 -10.17 -15.62
N TYR A 193 4.49 -10.00 -15.05
CA TYR A 193 3.82 -11.02 -14.24
C TYR A 193 2.36 -11.18 -14.65
N ARG A 194 1.83 -12.38 -14.45
CA ARG A 194 0.42 -12.71 -14.60
C ARG A 194 -0.16 -13.13 -13.27
N VAL A 195 -1.32 -12.60 -12.93
CA VAL A 195 -2.16 -13.02 -11.79
C VAL A 195 -3.42 -13.67 -12.33
N THR A 196 -3.81 -14.80 -11.77
CA THR A 196 -5.09 -15.45 -12.08
C THR A 196 -6.02 -15.30 -10.89
N PHE A 197 -7.28 -14.91 -11.15
CA PHE A 197 -8.32 -14.74 -10.13
C PHE A 197 -9.30 -15.91 -10.11
N ASP A 198 -10.08 -16.03 -9.03
CA ASP A 198 -11.03 -17.12 -8.78
C ASP A 198 -12.20 -17.16 -9.78
N ASN A 199 -12.53 -16.02 -10.41
CA ASN A 199 -13.49 -15.94 -11.50
C ASN A 199 -12.91 -16.23 -12.89
N GLY A 200 -11.62 -16.64 -12.97
CA GLY A 200 -10.91 -16.96 -14.22
C GLY A 200 -10.29 -15.77 -14.94
N VAL A 201 -10.49 -14.55 -14.46
CA VAL A 201 -9.84 -13.35 -15.02
C VAL A 201 -8.32 -13.46 -14.85
N ALA A 202 -7.59 -13.14 -15.92
CA ALA A 202 -6.14 -12.93 -15.87
C ALA A 202 -5.82 -11.44 -15.86
N ALA A 203 -5.00 -11.02 -14.88
CA ALA A 203 -4.43 -9.69 -14.88
C ALA A 203 -2.91 -9.74 -15.08
N TYR A 204 -2.36 -8.67 -15.62
CA TYR A 204 -0.93 -8.53 -15.87
C TYR A 204 -0.42 -7.25 -15.24
N TYR A 205 0.74 -7.33 -14.58
CA TYR A 205 1.47 -6.13 -14.18
C TYR A 205 2.89 -6.14 -14.73
N HIS A 206 3.33 -4.96 -15.16
CA HIS A 206 4.64 -4.74 -15.74
C HIS A 206 5.38 -3.71 -14.91
N ILE A 207 6.60 -4.04 -14.53
CA ILE A 207 7.46 -3.20 -13.69
C ILE A 207 8.61 -2.69 -14.57
N CYS A 208 8.73 -1.36 -14.70
CA CYS A 208 9.90 -0.73 -15.29
C CYS A 208 10.89 -0.43 -14.15
N LYS A 209 11.92 -1.25 -14.02
CA LYS A 209 12.97 -1.05 -13.02
C LYS A 209 13.93 0.06 -13.43
N LYS A 210 14.38 0.86 -12.45
CA LYS A 210 15.31 1.99 -12.65
C LYS A 210 14.77 3.17 -13.48
N GLY A 211 13.49 3.14 -13.86
CA GLY A 211 12.85 4.22 -14.59
C GLY A 211 11.48 4.56 -14.03
N TRP A 212 11.16 5.87 -13.90
CA TRP A 212 9.82 6.27 -13.56
C TRP A 212 8.89 6.06 -14.76
N GLN A 213 7.73 5.45 -14.52
CA GLN A 213 6.65 5.33 -15.47
C GLN A 213 5.34 5.78 -14.80
N PRO A 214 4.47 6.48 -15.53
CA PRO A 214 3.14 6.78 -15.01
C PRO A 214 2.37 5.48 -14.81
N SER A 215 1.62 5.40 -13.71
CA SER A 215 0.72 4.29 -13.50
C SER A 215 -0.41 4.34 -14.53
N THR A 216 -0.68 3.20 -15.16
CA THR A 216 -1.65 3.09 -16.25
C THR A 216 -2.34 1.74 -16.16
N ALA A 217 -3.68 1.72 -16.23
CA ALA A 217 -4.46 0.49 -16.35
C ALA A 217 -5.21 0.41 -17.67
N ILE A 218 -5.21 -0.76 -18.27
CA ILE A 218 -6.07 -1.15 -19.40
C ILE A 218 -7.02 -2.23 -18.89
N VAL A 219 -8.31 -1.92 -18.80
CA VAL A 219 -9.35 -2.84 -18.31
C VAL A 219 -10.24 -3.24 -19.47
N MET A 220 -10.07 -4.47 -19.94
CA MET A 220 -10.89 -5.05 -20.99
C MET A 220 -12.14 -5.68 -20.39
N THR A 221 -13.31 -5.30 -20.86
CA THR A 221 -14.59 -5.88 -20.46
C THR A 221 -15.26 -6.62 -21.62
N LYS A 222 -16.32 -7.34 -21.34
CA LYS A 222 -17.15 -8.02 -22.36
C LYS A 222 -17.72 -7.07 -23.41
N LYS A 223 -17.77 -5.76 -23.14
CA LYS A 223 -18.40 -4.76 -24.02
C LYS A 223 -17.42 -3.76 -24.59
N THR A 224 -16.39 -3.35 -23.85
CA THR A 224 -15.46 -2.29 -24.25
C THR A 224 -14.14 -2.40 -23.48
N THR A 225 -13.20 -1.56 -23.84
CA THR A 225 -11.91 -1.43 -23.13
C THR A 225 -11.80 -0.02 -22.55
N PHE A 226 -11.52 0.05 -21.26
CA PHE A 226 -11.19 1.29 -20.58
C PHE A 226 -9.67 1.44 -20.52
N VAL A 227 -9.18 2.65 -20.75
CA VAL A 227 -7.76 2.99 -20.65
C VAL A 227 -7.61 4.15 -19.68
N TYR A 228 -6.95 3.90 -18.56
CA TYR A 228 -6.76 4.88 -17.50
C TYR A 228 -5.27 5.21 -17.37
N LYS A 229 -4.97 6.51 -17.39
CA LYS A 229 -3.73 7.07 -16.85
C LYS A 229 -4.06 7.67 -15.49
N ILE A 230 -3.53 7.07 -14.45
CA ILE A 230 -3.88 7.47 -13.08
C ILE A 230 -3.34 8.87 -12.77
N ASP A 231 -4.21 9.73 -12.25
CA ASP A 231 -3.82 11.06 -11.76
C ASP A 231 -3.18 10.97 -10.38
N SER A 232 -1.86 10.81 -10.36
CA SER A 232 -1.09 10.69 -9.12
C SER A 232 -1.24 11.86 -8.15
N ASN A 233 -1.72 13.03 -8.62
CA ASN A 233 -1.94 14.19 -7.74
C ASN A 233 -3.20 14.06 -6.88
N LYS A 234 -4.12 13.14 -7.23
CA LYS A 234 -5.41 12.98 -6.55
C LYS A 234 -5.54 11.68 -5.76
N VAL A 235 -4.61 10.75 -5.90
CA VAL A 235 -4.75 9.41 -5.29
C VAL A 235 -4.83 9.47 -3.76
N TYR A 236 -4.05 10.34 -3.12
CA TYR A 236 -4.09 10.47 -1.66
C TYR A 236 -5.38 11.14 -1.16
N GLU A 237 -5.90 12.13 -1.90
CA GLU A 237 -7.18 12.76 -1.57
C GLU A 237 -8.32 11.73 -1.63
N ALA A 238 -8.36 10.92 -2.70
CA ALA A 238 -9.36 9.87 -2.88
C ALA A 238 -9.28 8.85 -1.74
N MET A 239 -8.10 8.36 -1.38
CA MET A 239 -7.91 7.41 -0.28
C MET A 239 -8.30 8.01 1.08
N LEU A 240 -7.80 9.19 1.42
CA LEU A 240 -8.07 9.82 2.72
C LEU A 240 -9.56 10.16 2.89
N LYS A 241 -10.28 10.47 1.80
CA LYS A 241 -11.74 10.58 1.81
C LYS A 241 -12.40 9.27 2.29
N GLN A 242 -11.94 8.11 1.81
CA GLN A 242 -12.48 6.81 2.24
C GLN A 242 -12.16 6.53 3.72
N VAL A 243 -10.94 6.85 4.17
CA VAL A 243 -10.55 6.72 5.58
C VAL A 243 -11.44 7.59 6.47
N CYS A 244 -11.65 8.86 6.11
CA CYS A 244 -12.55 9.73 6.86
C CYS A 244 -13.99 9.20 6.86
N ASN A 245 -14.50 8.69 5.73
CA ASN A 245 -15.83 8.09 5.63
C ASN A 245 -15.98 6.91 6.61
N TYR A 246 -14.97 6.05 6.69
CA TYR A 246 -14.97 4.92 7.61
C TYR A 246 -15.17 5.38 9.08
N PHE A 247 -14.37 6.33 9.56
CA PHE A 247 -14.47 6.83 10.94
C PHE A 247 -15.76 7.61 11.22
N GLU A 248 -16.40 8.16 10.20
CA GLU A 248 -17.70 8.83 10.31
C GLU A 248 -18.89 7.89 10.17
N GLY A 249 -18.68 6.58 9.99
CA GLY A 249 -19.72 5.59 9.77
C GLY A 249 -20.47 5.76 8.44
N LYS A 250 -19.83 6.40 7.46
CA LYS A 250 -20.35 6.58 6.11
C LYS A 250 -19.94 5.43 5.19
N GLU A 251 -20.64 5.29 4.08
CA GLU A 251 -20.25 4.37 3.02
C GLU A 251 -18.82 4.66 2.54
N ASN A 252 -18.03 3.61 2.40
CA ASN A 252 -16.66 3.67 1.95
C ASN A 252 -16.29 2.41 1.17
N ASN A 253 -15.20 2.47 0.43
CA ASN A 253 -14.68 1.37 -0.37
C ASN A 253 -13.31 0.87 0.11
N LEU A 254 -12.99 1.07 1.41
CA LEU A 254 -11.74 0.57 1.96
C LEU A 254 -11.64 -0.94 1.82
N ALA A 255 -10.46 -1.41 1.44
CA ALA A 255 -10.16 -2.82 1.34
C ALA A 255 -10.29 -3.52 2.69
N THR A 256 -10.81 -4.71 2.69
CA THR A 256 -10.75 -5.62 3.84
C THR A 256 -9.29 -6.01 4.11
N VAL A 257 -8.99 -6.47 5.32
CA VAL A 257 -7.64 -6.96 5.65
C VAL A 257 -7.20 -8.08 4.69
N GLU A 258 -8.12 -8.98 4.34
CA GLU A 258 -7.82 -10.05 3.38
C GLU A 258 -7.42 -9.52 2.02
N GLU A 259 -8.13 -8.53 1.47
CA GLU A 259 -7.83 -7.92 0.17
C GLU A 259 -6.49 -7.18 0.19
N MET A 260 -6.17 -6.49 1.30
CA MET A 260 -4.87 -5.84 1.46
C MET A 260 -3.72 -6.85 1.47
N LEU A 261 -3.88 -7.96 2.20
CA LEU A 261 -2.89 -9.01 2.28
C LEU A 261 -2.78 -9.83 0.99
N ASP A 262 -3.83 -9.92 0.19
CA ASP A 262 -3.78 -10.56 -1.11
C ASP A 262 -2.81 -9.85 -2.07
N SER A 263 -2.71 -8.53 -2.01
CA SER A 263 -1.70 -7.78 -2.79
C SER A 263 -0.28 -8.18 -2.41
N VAL A 264 0.01 -8.31 -1.12
CA VAL A 264 1.31 -8.80 -0.63
C VAL A 264 1.57 -10.24 -1.11
N LYS A 265 0.56 -11.11 -1.00
CA LYS A 265 0.66 -12.52 -1.43
C LYS A 265 0.90 -12.64 -2.93
N ILE A 266 0.28 -11.80 -3.76
CA ILE A 266 0.54 -11.72 -5.21
C ILE A 266 2.03 -11.42 -5.46
N MET A 267 2.57 -10.40 -4.77
CA MET A 267 3.97 -10.01 -4.93
C MET A 267 4.94 -11.12 -4.50
N LEU A 268 4.69 -11.75 -3.35
CA LEU A 268 5.50 -12.87 -2.85
C LEU A 268 5.45 -14.09 -3.78
N ALA A 269 4.27 -14.44 -4.30
CA ALA A 269 4.11 -15.50 -5.29
C ALA A 269 4.83 -15.16 -6.60
N GLY A 270 4.76 -13.91 -7.05
CA GLY A 270 5.49 -13.42 -8.22
C GLY A 270 7.00 -13.56 -8.05
N ARG A 271 7.53 -13.10 -6.92
CA ARG A 271 8.96 -13.22 -6.60
C ARG A 271 9.40 -14.68 -6.50
N LYS A 272 8.59 -15.54 -5.88
CA LYS A 272 8.86 -16.99 -5.85
C LYS A 272 8.87 -17.58 -7.26
N SER A 273 7.91 -17.24 -8.10
CA SER A 273 7.86 -17.66 -9.49
C SER A 273 9.11 -17.24 -10.27
N TYR A 274 9.52 -15.96 -10.15
CA TYR A 274 10.76 -15.45 -10.76
C TYR A 274 11.96 -16.30 -10.34
N ARG A 275 12.14 -16.53 -9.04
CA ARG A 275 13.30 -17.26 -8.48
C ARG A 275 13.31 -18.76 -8.80
N THR A 276 12.18 -19.33 -9.14
CA THR A 276 12.04 -20.77 -9.49
C THR A 276 11.91 -21.04 -10.97
N GLY A 277 12.22 -20.06 -11.83
CA GLY A 277 12.24 -20.22 -13.28
C GLY A 277 10.91 -20.01 -13.99
N GLY A 278 9.96 -19.27 -13.39
CA GLY A 278 8.73 -18.82 -14.06
C GLY A 278 7.56 -19.79 -13.95
N GLY A 279 7.59 -20.73 -13.01
CA GLY A 279 6.44 -21.60 -12.71
C GLY A 279 5.27 -20.82 -12.11
N GLU A 280 4.05 -21.30 -12.29
CA GLU A 280 2.87 -20.75 -11.66
C GLU A 280 2.87 -21.10 -10.15
N ILE A 281 2.74 -20.10 -9.28
CA ILE A 281 2.75 -20.26 -7.83
C ILE A 281 1.35 -19.99 -7.28
N PRO A 282 0.66 -21.02 -6.74
CA PRO A 282 -0.60 -20.81 -6.07
C PRO A 282 -0.42 -19.93 -4.82
N VAL A 283 -1.24 -18.88 -4.67
CA VAL A 283 -1.20 -17.99 -3.49
C VAL A 283 -1.40 -18.77 -2.19
N ALA A 284 -2.28 -19.77 -2.20
CA ALA A 284 -2.54 -20.63 -1.03
C ALA A 284 -1.35 -21.53 -0.63
N SER A 285 -0.34 -21.68 -1.51
CA SER A 285 0.86 -22.48 -1.22
C SER A 285 2.00 -21.69 -0.58
N LEU A 286 1.80 -20.39 -0.35
CA LEU A 286 2.82 -19.54 0.24
C LEU A 286 3.04 -19.87 1.72
N ASN A 287 4.30 -20.04 2.06
CA ASN A 287 4.80 -20.14 3.43
C ASN A 287 5.92 -19.13 3.61
N TYR A 288 6.33 -18.93 4.86
CA TYR A 288 7.50 -18.10 5.11
C TYR A 288 8.74 -18.72 4.41
N ASP A 289 9.37 -17.89 3.61
CA ASP A 289 10.61 -18.21 2.90
C ASP A 289 11.43 -16.92 2.82
N GLU A 290 12.54 -16.87 3.55
CA GLU A 290 13.44 -15.72 3.60
C GLU A 290 13.91 -15.29 2.20
N LYS A 291 14.11 -16.25 1.29
CA LYS A 291 14.55 -15.94 -0.08
C LYS A 291 13.48 -15.23 -0.92
N THR A 292 12.23 -15.35 -0.55
CA THR A 292 11.10 -14.70 -1.25
C THR A 292 10.56 -13.50 -0.49
N ALA A 293 10.97 -13.28 0.74
CA ALA A 293 10.64 -12.09 1.50
C ALA A 293 11.29 -10.84 0.86
N PHE A 294 10.60 -9.72 0.94
CA PHE A 294 11.12 -8.41 0.57
C PHE A 294 11.65 -7.72 1.82
N ASP A 295 12.90 -7.33 1.77
CA ASP A 295 13.64 -6.77 2.91
C ASP A 295 13.32 -5.28 3.08
N GLY A 296 12.60 -4.93 4.15
CA GLY A 296 12.24 -3.55 4.48
C GLY A 296 13.43 -2.76 4.98
N ARG A 297 14.32 -3.41 5.72
CA ARG A 297 15.51 -2.77 6.25
C ARG A 297 16.49 -2.38 5.14
N GLU A 298 16.69 -3.25 4.14
CA GLU A 298 17.52 -2.92 2.98
C GLU A 298 16.96 -1.70 2.23
N PHE A 299 15.65 -1.66 2.03
CA PHE A 299 14.99 -0.51 1.40
C PHE A 299 15.15 0.76 2.24
N TYR A 300 14.94 0.69 3.55
CA TYR A 300 15.10 1.81 4.46
C TYR A 300 16.51 2.41 4.38
N ASP A 301 17.53 1.57 4.47
CA ASP A 301 18.93 2.03 4.42
C ASP A 301 19.26 2.69 3.07
N PHE A 302 18.80 2.12 1.96
CA PHE A 302 18.91 2.72 0.62
C PHE A 302 18.21 4.08 0.54
N TYR A 303 16.98 4.16 1.03
CA TYR A 303 16.14 5.36 0.96
C TYR A 303 16.71 6.48 1.86
N ALA A 304 17.16 6.14 3.07
CA ALA A 304 17.79 7.08 4.00
C ALA A 304 19.07 7.67 3.41
N GLU A 305 19.94 6.83 2.81
CA GLU A 305 21.18 7.31 2.17
C GLU A 305 20.90 8.22 0.96
N ALA A 306 19.88 7.91 0.16
CA ALA A 306 19.49 8.75 -0.97
C ALA A 306 18.94 10.13 -0.51
N ASN A 307 18.36 10.23 0.68
CA ASN A 307 17.86 11.49 1.23
C ASN A 307 18.95 12.33 1.93
N LYS A 308 20.05 11.76 2.38
CA LYS A 308 21.20 12.53 2.92
C LYS A 308 21.91 13.36 1.86
N LYS A 309 21.73 13.05 0.58
CA LYS A 309 22.39 13.70 -0.56
C LYS A 309 21.58 14.84 -1.18
N LYS A 310 20.38 15.10 -0.66
CA LYS A 310 19.51 16.21 -1.07
C LYS A 310 19.62 17.39 -0.10
#